data_a78a53834d6e2a388801ff991e6f4bea
#
_entry.id   a78a53834d6e2a388801ff991e6f4bea
#
_cell.length_a   1.000
_cell.length_b   1.000
_cell.length_c   1.000
_cell.angle_alpha   90.00
_cell.angle_beta   90.00
_cell.angle_gamma   90.00
#
_symmetry.space_group_name_H-M   'P 1'
#
loop_
_entity.id
_entity.type
_entity.pdbx_description
1 polymer ?
#
loop_
_entity_poly.entity_id
_entity_poly.type
_entity_poly.pdbx_seq_one_letter_code
_entity_poly.pdbx_strand_id
1 'polypeptide(L)'
;AETEAAAGCSLPDTDSLASEGESLRVEAGLESLLITLGDEGMFLLTESQEPIHLSTAARQVFDVTGAGDTVISMLAVSLAGGLDWQASIRLANSAAGLAVSKVGTTAVGREELLHHLSASTPAHKIVPEGDEHAFQSSLASLRREGMKLVFTNGCFDILHAGHVRYLQEARRMGDALVVGINSDASVRCLKGEERPFNKLDDRCEVLAAIECVDLVVPFSEDTPEELIRNTCPDVLVK
;
A
#
# COMPACT_ATOMS: atom_id res chain seq x y z
N ALA A 1 -5.55 3.15 28.97
CA ALA A 1 -5.03 3.26 30.36
C ALA A 1 -4.66 4.71 30.70
N GLU A 2 -3.69 5.34 30.02
CA GLU A 2 -3.25 6.72 30.31
C GLU A 2 -4.36 7.75 30.06
N THR A 3 -5.08 7.64 28.96
CA THR A 3 -6.20 8.49 28.61
C THR A 3 -7.37 8.31 29.60
N GLU A 4 -7.68 7.09 30.00
CA GLU A 4 -8.69 6.80 31.03
C GLU A 4 -8.32 7.36 32.40
N ALA A 5 -7.03 7.32 32.75
CA ALA A 5 -6.53 7.93 33.96
C ALA A 5 -6.67 9.47 33.94
N ALA A 6 -6.43 10.09 32.79
CA ALA A 6 -6.59 11.53 32.59
C ALA A 6 -8.09 11.94 32.56
N ALA A 7 -8.93 11.15 31.91
CA ALA A 7 -10.38 11.36 31.86
C ALA A 7 -11.09 11.04 33.19
N GLY A 8 -10.46 10.23 34.05
CA GLY A 8 -11.08 9.76 35.32
C GLY A 8 -12.22 8.77 35.12
N CYS A 9 -12.41 8.22 33.93
CA CYS A 9 -13.45 7.27 33.57
C CYS A 9 -12.94 6.20 32.61
N SER A 10 -13.70 5.10 32.46
CA SER A 10 -13.41 4.07 31.46
C SER A 10 -13.93 4.50 30.09
N LEU A 11 -13.20 4.14 29.03
CA LEU A 11 -13.47 4.49 27.63
C LEU A 11 -13.66 3.20 26.81
N PRO A 12 -14.82 2.51 26.98
CA PRO A 12 -15.02 1.16 26.44
C PRO A 12 -15.29 1.11 24.92
N ASP A 13 -15.64 2.23 24.30
CA ASP A 13 -16.04 2.30 22.91
C ASP A 13 -15.60 3.61 22.22
N THR A 14 -15.74 3.65 20.92
CA THR A 14 -15.34 4.79 20.08
C THR A 14 -16.13 6.06 20.39
N ASP A 15 -17.39 5.94 20.78
CA ASP A 15 -18.24 7.09 21.10
C ASP A 15 -17.80 7.74 22.42
N SER A 16 -17.47 6.94 23.42
CA SER A 16 -16.87 7.40 24.68
C SER A 16 -15.50 8.04 24.45
N LEU A 17 -14.66 7.44 23.59
CA LEU A 17 -13.37 8.01 23.21
C LEU A 17 -13.51 9.37 22.52
N ALA A 18 -14.50 9.52 21.64
CA ALA A 18 -14.76 10.79 20.97
C ALA A 18 -15.23 11.88 21.95
N SER A 19 -16.19 11.56 22.81
CA SER A 19 -16.80 12.50 23.76
C SER A 19 -15.82 12.96 24.84
N GLU A 20 -15.23 12.00 25.54
CA GLU A 20 -14.32 12.28 26.67
C GLU A 20 -12.94 12.76 26.18
N GLY A 21 -12.48 12.23 25.06
CA GLY A 21 -11.24 12.69 24.40
C GLY A 21 -11.35 14.14 23.95
N GLU A 22 -12.49 14.56 23.41
CA GLU A 22 -12.74 15.96 23.04
C GLU A 22 -12.79 16.87 24.28
N SER A 23 -13.42 16.41 25.37
CA SER A 23 -13.41 17.12 26.63
C SER A 23 -12.00 17.34 27.16
N LEU A 24 -11.17 16.30 27.15
CA LEU A 24 -9.75 16.40 27.55
C LEU A 24 -8.96 17.33 26.62
N ARG A 25 -9.17 17.27 25.29
CA ARG A 25 -8.51 18.12 24.32
C ARG A 25 -8.79 19.60 24.63
N VAL A 26 -10.06 19.93 24.84
CA VAL A 26 -10.52 21.30 25.15
C VAL A 26 -9.99 21.77 26.51
N GLU A 27 -10.11 20.95 27.55
CA GLU A 27 -9.63 21.28 28.91
C GLU A 27 -8.12 21.54 28.94
N ALA A 28 -7.36 20.74 28.20
CA ALA A 28 -5.92 20.89 28.09
C ALA A 28 -5.48 22.01 27.09
N GLY A 29 -6.42 22.63 26.38
CA GLY A 29 -6.13 23.68 25.38
C GLY A 29 -5.32 23.17 24.19
N LEU A 30 -5.53 21.90 23.80
CA LEU A 30 -4.80 21.27 22.71
C LEU A 30 -5.50 21.50 21.36
N GLU A 31 -4.74 21.80 20.31
CA GLU A 31 -5.24 21.83 18.94
C GLU A 31 -5.63 20.42 18.46
N SER A 32 -4.86 19.42 18.86
CA SER A 32 -5.08 18.03 18.46
C SER A 32 -4.69 17.09 19.59
N LEU A 33 -5.44 15.97 19.71
CA LEU A 33 -5.18 14.88 20.67
C LEU A 33 -5.15 13.56 19.91
N LEU A 34 -4.01 12.85 20.00
CA LEU A 34 -3.87 11.50 19.49
C LEU A 34 -3.88 10.51 20.65
N ILE A 35 -4.75 9.51 20.57
CA ILE A 35 -4.86 8.41 21.52
C ILE A 35 -4.42 7.12 20.84
N THR A 36 -3.41 6.45 21.38
CA THR A 36 -2.98 5.12 20.91
C THR A 36 -3.79 4.04 21.61
N LEU A 37 -4.36 3.10 20.85
CA LEU A 37 -5.28 2.06 21.30
C LEU A 37 -4.64 0.65 21.24
N GLY A 38 -3.34 0.57 21.14
CA GLY A 38 -2.62 -0.71 21.04
C GLY A 38 -2.92 -1.43 19.72
N ASP A 39 -3.48 -2.62 19.82
CA ASP A 39 -3.88 -3.47 18.69
C ASP A 39 -5.10 -2.94 17.93
N GLU A 40 -5.90 -2.08 18.54
CA GLU A 40 -7.01 -1.39 17.87
C GLU A 40 -6.56 -0.18 17.04
N GLY A 41 -5.29 0.24 17.16
CA GLY A 41 -4.71 1.31 16.35
C GLY A 41 -4.65 2.67 17.03
N MET A 42 -5.18 3.72 16.40
CA MET A 42 -5.05 5.11 16.85
C MET A 42 -6.34 5.89 16.64
N PHE A 43 -6.61 6.83 17.55
CA PHE A 43 -7.76 7.73 17.49
C PHE A 43 -7.30 9.18 17.55
N LEU A 44 -7.62 9.97 16.52
CA LEU A 44 -7.24 11.38 16.42
C LEU A 44 -8.46 12.27 16.58
N LEU A 45 -8.34 13.25 17.45
CA LEU A 45 -9.27 14.35 17.65
C LEU A 45 -8.57 15.66 17.26
N THR A 46 -9.24 16.51 16.48
CA THR A 46 -8.75 17.82 16.08
C THR A 46 -9.86 18.85 16.19
N GLU A 47 -9.51 20.12 16.34
CA GLU A 47 -10.47 21.22 16.45
C GLU A 47 -11.39 21.37 15.23
N SER A 48 -10.89 21.01 14.03
CA SER A 48 -11.52 21.37 12.75
C SER A 48 -12.00 20.20 11.91
N GLN A 49 -11.83 18.96 12.36
CA GLN A 49 -12.20 17.78 11.59
C GLN A 49 -12.96 16.77 12.46
N GLU A 50 -13.77 15.92 11.82
CA GLU A 50 -14.38 14.76 12.44
C GLU A 50 -13.32 13.82 13.03
N PRO A 51 -13.62 13.16 14.18
CA PRO A 51 -12.72 12.18 14.77
C PRO A 51 -12.28 11.11 13.78
N ILE A 52 -11.01 10.76 13.77
CA ILE A 52 -10.45 9.75 12.86
C ILE A 52 -9.98 8.55 13.66
N HIS A 53 -10.57 7.40 13.41
CA HIS A 53 -10.07 6.11 13.89
C HIS A 53 -9.31 5.40 12.78
N LEU A 54 -8.04 5.07 13.06
CA LEU A 54 -7.19 4.26 12.18
C LEU A 54 -6.89 2.92 12.85
N SER A 55 -7.39 1.85 12.27
CA SER A 55 -7.02 0.50 12.68
C SER A 55 -5.53 0.26 12.50
N THR A 56 -4.95 -0.63 13.32
CA THR A 56 -3.52 -0.95 13.23
C THR A 56 -3.13 -1.43 11.83
N ALA A 57 -1.98 -0.97 11.34
CA ALA A 57 -1.38 -1.44 10.10
C ALA A 57 -0.56 -2.74 10.29
N ALA A 58 -0.36 -3.18 11.52
CA ALA A 58 0.42 -4.38 11.83
C ALA A 58 -0.31 -5.66 11.39
N ARG A 59 0.32 -6.44 10.51
CA ARG A 59 -0.17 -7.76 10.08
C ARG A 59 0.31 -8.89 10.99
N GLN A 60 1.48 -8.72 11.58
CA GLN A 60 2.09 -9.63 12.56
C GLN A 60 2.77 -8.80 13.63
N VAL A 61 2.52 -9.12 14.87
CA VAL A 61 3.12 -8.43 16.03
C VAL A 61 4.08 -9.41 16.70
N PHE A 62 5.36 -9.05 16.72
CA PHE A 62 6.40 -9.80 17.44
C PHE A 62 6.74 -9.13 18.75
N ASP A 63 6.87 -7.80 18.76
CA ASP A 63 7.21 -7.03 19.94
C ASP A 63 6.61 -5.62 19.85
N VAL A 64 5.86 -5.21 20.85
CA VAL A 64 5.22 -3.88 20.91
C VAL A 64 6.13 -2.80 21.48
N THR A 65 7.35 -3.18 21.91
CA THR A 65 8.29 -2.25 22.54
C THR A 65 8.75 -1.19 21.53
N GLY A 66 8.59 0.09 21.88
CA GLY A 66 8.99 1.21 21.01
C GLY A 66 7.98 1.61 19.94
N ALA A 67 6.79 0.97 19.89
CA ALA A 67 5.73 1.37 18.98
C ALA A 67 5.29 2.82 19.19
N GLY A 68 5.04 3.21 20.43
CA GLY A 68 4.67 4.58 20.81
C GLY A 68 5.74 5.60 20.45
N ASP A 69 7.01 5.29 20.71
CA ASP A 69 8.14 6.16 20.35
C ASP A 69 8.26 6.34 18.83
N THR A 70 7.98 5.28 18.08
CA THR A 70 7.93 5.33 16.60
C THR A 70 6.80 6.23 16.11
N VAL A 71 5.60 6.11 16.71
CA VAL A 71 4.45 6.97 16.40
C VAL A 71 4.79 8.44 16.63
N ILE A 72 5.28 8.79 17.82
CA ILE A 72 5.59 10.18 18.19
C ILE A 72 6.69 10.74 17.28
N SER A 73 7.75 9.98 17.02
CA SER A 73 8.86 10.40 16.17
C SER A 73 8.40 10.66 14.74
N MET A 74 7.59 9.75 14.18
CA MET A 74 7.09 9.89 12.82
C MET A 74 6.10 11.05 12.67
N LEU A 75 5.21 11.26 13.66
CA LEU A 75 4.33 12.42 13.69
C LEU A 75 5.11 13.73 13.73
N ALA A 76 6.09 13.83 14.60
CA ALA A 76 6.91 15.04 14.72
C ALA A 76 7.62 15.37 13.39
N VAL A 77 8.21 14.38 12.74
CA VAL A 77 8.91 14.56 11.46
C VAL A 77 7.95 14.92 10.33
N SER A 78 6.81 14.25 10.23
CA SER A 78 5.84 14.47 9.15
C SER A 78 5.12 15.81 9.26
N LEU A 79 4.70 16.21 10.46
CA LEU A 79 4.10 17.52 10.72
C LEU A 79 5.11 18.66 10.51
N ALA A 80 6.35 18.49 10.98
CA ALA A 80 7.41 19.45 10.72
C ALA A 80 7.77 19.54 9.21
N GLY A 81 7.56 18.47 8.46
CA GLY A 81 7.67 18.42 7.00
C GLY A 81 6.50 19.05 6.25
N GLY A 82 5.46 19.53 6.95
CA GLY A 82 4.31 20.22 6.36
C GLY A 82 3.17 19.29 5.93
N LEU A 83 3.19 18.03 6.32
CA LEU A 83 2.05 17.13 6.11
C LEU A 83 0.90 17.51 7.05
N ASP A 84 -0.32 17.32 6.61
CA ASP A 84 -1.49 17.45 7.47
C ASP A 84 -1.60 16.31 8.51
N TRP A 85 -2.48 16.48 9.48
CA TRP A 85 -2.68 15.49 10.54
C TRP A 85 -3.07 14.12 9.99
N GLN A 86 -3.96 14.07 8.99
CA GLN A 86 -4.47 12.82 8.43
C GLN A 86 -3.37 12.03 7.73
N ALA A 87 -2.55 12.68 6.92
CA ALA A 87 -1.40 12.05 6.27
C ALA A 87 -0.35 11.63 7.31
N SER A 88 -0.10 12.47 8.31
CA SER A 88 0.89 12.20 9.35
C SER A 88 0.54 10.98 10.22
N ILE A 89 -0.72 10.82 10.64
CA ILE A 89 -1.13 9.66 11.43
C ILE A 89 -1.11 8.35 10.60
N ARG A 90 -1.45 8.41 9.29
CA ARG A 90 -1.35 7.25 8.40
C ARG A 90 0.11 6.79 8.28
N LEU A 91 1.02 7.74 8.12
CA LEU A 91 2.45 7.46 8.04
C LEU A 91 2.99 6.90 9.36
N ALA A 92 2.59 7.47 10.50
CA ALA A 92 2.96 7.01 11.82
C ALA A 92 2.43 5.59 12.12
N ASN A 93 1.19 5.29 11.72
CA ASN A 93 0.59 3.96 11.85
C ASN A 93 1.34 2.91 11.02
N SER A 94 1.71 3.25 9.80
CA SER A 94 2.52 2.37 8.93
C SER A 94 3.90 2.11 9.52
N ALA A 95 4.57 3.14 10.03
CA ALA A 95 5.89 3.02 10.68
C ALA A 95 5.81 2.19 11.96
N ALA A 96 4.78 2.40 12.80
CA ALA A 96 4.56 1.59 14.00
C ALA A 96 4.29 0.13 13.66
N GLY A 97 3.49 -0.15 12.62
CA GLY A 97 3.25 -1.51 12.12
C GLY A 97 4.53 -2.23 11.70
N LEU A 98 5.46 -1.52 11.06
CA LEU A 98 6.79 -2.04 10.75
C LEU A 98 7.65 -2.28 12.00
N ALA A 99 7.62 -1.35 12.96
CA ALA A 99 8.40 -1.49 14.20
C ALA A 99 8.00 -2.73 14.99
N VAL A 100 6.68 -2.97 15.18
CA VAL A 100 6.17 -4.12 15.93
C VAL A 100 6.30 -5.45 15.18
N SER A 101 6.59 -5.43 13.89
CA SER A 101 6.87 -6.63 13.08
C SER A 101 8.30 -7.16 13.28
N LYS A 102 9.10 -6.50 14.09
CA LYS A 102 10.50 -6.86 14.40
C LYS A 102 10.66 -7.24 15.88
N VAL A 103 11.69 -7.99 16.17
CA VAL A 103 12.04 -8.33 17.56
C VAL A 103 12.91 -7.23 18.16
N GLY A 104 12.49 -6.69 19.30
CA GLY A 104 13.18 -5.62 20.02
C GLY A 104 12.93 -4.21 19.45
N THR A 105 13.44 -3.19 20.16
CA THR A 105 13.37 -1.80 19.72
C THR A 105 14.24 -1.58 18.48
N THR A 106 13.64 -1.45 17.32
CA THR A 106 14.34 -1.28 16.04
C THR A 106 13.89 0.01 15.36
N ALA A 107 14.85 0.78 14.87
CA ALA A 107 14.54 1.96 14.07
C ALA A 107 13.94 1.55 12.71
N VAL A 108 12.90 2.27 12.28
CA VAL A 108 12.31 2.11 10.95
C VAL A 108 13.07 3.00 9.97
N GLY A 109 13.74 2.38 9.02
CA GLY A 109 14.50 3.08 7.99
C GLY A 109 13.59 3.73 6.93
N ARG A 110 14.04 4.85 6.35
CA ARG A 110 13.30 5.55 5.29
C ARG A 110 12.95 4.64 4.11
N GLU A 111 13.92 3.87 3.62
CA GLU A 111 13.72 3.00 2.45
C GLU A 111 12.74 1.86 2.76
N GLU A 112 12.83 1.30 3.95
CA GLU A 112 11.92 0.27 4.42
C GLU A 112 10.48 0.78 4.52
N LEU A 113 10.30 1.98 5.09
CA LEU A 113 8.97 2.61 5.17
C LEU A 113 8.42 2.92 3.78
N LEU A 114 9.22 3.46 2.87
CA LEU A 114 8.82 3.70 1.48
C LEU A 114 8.41 2.40 0.79
N HIS A 115 9.18 1.33 0.96
CA HIS A 115 8.84 0.02 0.42
C HIS A 115 7.52 -0.51 0.99
N HIS A 116 7.32 -0.38 2.31
CA HIS A 116 6.08 -0.81 2.97
C HIS A 116 4.86 -0.02 2.49
N LEU A 117 4.97 1.30 2.40
CA LEU A 117 3.91 2.16 1.88
C LEU A 117 3.57 1.84 0.42
N SER A 118 4.61 1.61 -0.38
CA SER A 118 4.45 1.17 -1.76
C SER A 118 3.76 -0.20 -1.87
N ALA A 119 4.08 -1.14 -1.00
CA ALA A 119 3.46 -2.47 -0.99
C ALA A 119 2.02 -2.50 -0.45
N SER A 120 1.55 -1.43 0.21
CA SER A 120 0.27 -1.42 0.92
C SER A 120 -0.93 -1.04 0.04
N THR A 121 -0.71 -0.51 -1.17
CA THR A 121 -1.81 -0.09 -2.06
C THR A 121 -1.63 -0.75 -3.44
N PRO A 122 -2.56 -1.59 -3.92
CA PRO A 122 -2.45 -2.20 -5.26
C PRO A 122 -2.30 -1.17 -6.39
N ALA A 123 -2.91 0.01 -6.24
CA ALA A 123 -2.90 1.07 -7.25
C ALA A 123 -1.48 1.54 -7.67
N HIS A 124 -0.48 1.50 -6.79
CA HIS A 124 0.89 1.90 -7.16
C HIS A 124 1.60 0.87 -8.06
N LYS A 125 1.09 -0.36 -8.13
CA LYS A 125 1.60 -1.40 -9.04
C LYS A 125 1.03 -1.25 -10.46
N ILE A 126 0.08 -0.34 -10.68
CA ILE A 126 -0.58 -0.15 -11.96
C ILE A 126 0.01 1.09 -12.64
N VAL A 127 0.58 0.89 -13.80
CA VAL A 127 0.98 2.02 -14.67
C VAL A 127 -0.27 2.55 -15.37
N PRO A 128 -0.57 3.86 -15.31
CA PRO A 128 -1.65 4.43 -16.10
C PRO A 128 -1.44 4.17 -17.61
N GLU A 129 -2.52 3.86 -18.33
CA GLU A 129 -2.42 3.57 -19.76
C GLU A 129 -1.80 4.77 -20.51
N GLY A 130 -0.73 4.52 -21.27
CA GLY A 130 -0.03 5.55 -22.04
C GLY A 130 0.90 6.46 -21.24
N ASP A 131 1.08 6.27 -19.94
CA ASP A 131 2.01 7.05 -19.12
C ASP A 131 3.42 6.43 -19.12
N GLU A 132 4.19 6.77 -20.15
CA GLU A 132 5.59 6.31 -20.32
C GLU A 132 6.48 6.76 -19.17
N HIS A 133 6.26 7.95 -18.61
CA HIS A 133 7.07 8.44 -17.49
C HIS A 133 6.83 7.61 -16.20
N ALA A 134 5.57 7.31 -15.89
CA ALA A 134 5.22 6.43 -14.77
C ALA A 134 5.77 5.02 -14.99
N PHE A 135 5.70 4.50 -16.22
CA PHE A 135 6.27 3.20 -16.59
C PHE A 135 7.79 3.15 -16.33
N GLN A 136 8.55 4.09 -16.88
CA GLN A 136 10.00 4.13 -16.72
C GLN A 136 10.42 4.33 -15.26
N SER A 137 9.71 5.16 -14.51
CA SER A 137 9.96 5.39 -13.09
C SER A 137 9.72 4.12 -12.27
N SER A 138 8.60 3.42 -12.52
CA SER A 138 8.27 2.17 -11.84
C SER A 138 9.27 1.06 -12.19
N LEU A 139 9.63 0.96 -13.46
CA LEU A 139 10.62 0.00 -13.94
C LEU A 139 12.00 0.23 -13.32
N ALA A 140 12.44 1.49 -13.23
CA ALA A 140 13.70 1.85 -12.59
C ALA A 140 13.71 1.47 -11.09
N SER A 141 12.58 1.60 -10.40
CA SER A 141 12.46 1.18 -9.00
C SER A 141 12.58 -0.33 -8.81
N LEU A 142 12.14 -1.12 -9.78
CA LEU A 142 12.26 -2.59 -9.79
C LEU A 142 13.64 -3.06 -10.23
N ARG A 143 14.36 -2.26 -11.03
CA ARG A 143 15.71 -2.58 -11.54
C ARG A 143 16.79 -2.15 -10.56
N ARG A 144 16.91 -2.83 -9.45
CA ARG A 144 18.07 -2.69 -8.54
C ARG A 144 19.21 -3.58 -9.03
N GLU A 145 20.44 -3.23 -8.67
CA GLU A 145 21.64 -3.99 -9.04
C GLU A 145 21.51 -5.47 -8.63
N GLY A 146 21.65 -6.36 -9.60
CA GLY A 146 21.55 -7.80 -9.41
C GLY A 146 20.13 -8.39 -9.41
N MET A 147 19.07 -7.59 -9.54
CA MET A 147 17.68 -8.10 -9.60
C MET A 147 17.31 -8.61 -10.99
N LYS A 148 16.71 -9.79 -11.02
CA LYS A 148 16.26 -10.48 -12.22
C LYS A 148 14.80 -10.19 -12.50
N LEU A 149 14.51 -9.53 -13.63
CA LEU A 149 13.17 -9.12 -14.02
C LEU A 149 12.48 -10.17 -14.88
N VAL A 150 11.31 -10.61 -14.47
CA VAL A 150 10.44 -11.52 -15.22
C VAL A 150 9.31 -10.74 -15.87
N PHE A 151 8.99 -11.05 -17.11
CA PHE A 151 7.86 -10.49 -17.83
C PHE A 151 6.91 -11.59 -18.31
N THR A 152 5.64 -11.33 -18.20
CA THR A 152 4.59 -12.09 -18.87
C THR A 152 3.47 -11.16 -19.37
N ASN A 153 2.62 -11.64 -20.28
CA ASN A 153 1.49 -10.87 -20.76
C ASN A 153 0.24 -11.71 -20.99
N GLY A 154 -0.91 -11.04 -21.00
CA GLY A 154 -2.18 -11.69 -21.30
C GLY A 154 -3.37 -10.75 -21.19
N CYS A 155 -4.54 -11.25 -21.60
CA CYS A 155 -5.79 -10.51 -21.48
C CYS A 155 -6.33 -10.48 -20.05
N PHE A 156 -6.16 -11.55 -19.30
CA PHE A 156 -6.64 -11.72 -17.91
C PHE A 156 -8.10 -11.29 -17.72
N ASP A 157 -8.94 -11.60 -18.71
CA ASP A 157 -10.33 -11.18 -18.77
C ASP A 157 -11.17 -11.80 -17.64
N ILE A 158 -11.00 -13.11 -17.41
CA ILE A 158 -11.57 -13.83 -16.27
C ILE A 158 -10.45 -14.53 -15.53
N LEU A 159 -10.07 -13.98 -14.38
CA LEU A 159 -9.05 -14.57 -13.53
C LEU A 159 -9.58 -15.82 -12.81
N HIS A 160 -8.75 -16.84 -12.74
CA HIS A 160 -9.02 -18.11 -12.04
C HIS A 160 -7.72 -18.66 -11.42
N ALA A 161 -7.85 -19.69 -10.59
CA ALA A 161 -6.72 -20.28 -9.87
C ALA A 161 -5.54 -20.70 -10.78
N GLY A 162 -5.82 -21.05 -12.04
CA GLY A 162 -4.77 -21.36 -13.03
C GLY A 162 -3.88 -20.16 -13.33
N HIS A 163 -4.47 -18.96 -13.48
CA HIS A 163 -3.69 -17.72 -13.66
C HIS A 163 -2.85 -17.41 -12.43
N VAL A 164 -3.41 -17.57 -11.22
CA VAL A 164 -2.67 -17.31 -9.97
C VAL A 164 -1.44 -18.23 -9.88
N ARG A 165 -1.61 -19.52 -10.13
CA ARG A 165 -0.48 -20.49 -10.13
C ARG A 165 0.56 -20.14 -11.19
N TYR A 166 0.11 -19.82 -12.39
CA TYR A 166 1.00 -19.40 -13.49
C TYR A 166 1.83 -18.18 -13.12
N LEU A 167 1.21 -17.14 -12.56
CA LEU A 167 1.91 -15.93 -12.12
C LEU A 167 2.89 -16.22 -10.98
N GLN A 168 2.53 -17.08 -10.03
CA GLN A 168 3.42 -17.54 -8.97
C GLN A 168 4.64 -18.28 -9.50
N GLU A 169 4.45 -19.18 -10.48
CA GLU A 169 5.57 -19.89 -11.13
C GLU A 169 6.45 -18.94 -11.92
N ALA A 170 5.86 -17.98 -12.66
CA ALA A 170 6.61 -16.96 -13.36
C ALA A 170 7.48 -16.14 -12.39
N ARG A 171 6.90 -15.68 -11.26
CA ARG A 171 7.63 -14.90 -10.23
C ARG A 171 8.82 -15.64 -9.63
N ARG A 172 8.75 -16.96 -9.50
CA ARG A 172 9.86 -17.79 -9.00
C ARG A 172 11.08 -17.84 -9.92
N MET A 173 10.93 -17.40 -11.17
CA MET A 173 12.03 -17.37 -12.13
C MET A 173 12.92 -16.11 -12.00
N GLY A 174 12.54 -15.15 -11.15
CA GLY A 174 13.31 -13.92 -10.89
C GLY A 174 12.86 -13.20 -9.64
N ASP A 175 13.30 -11.96 -9.49
CA ASP A 175 13.14 -11.15 -8.28
C ASP A 175 11.98 -10.15 -8.37
N ALA A 176 11.47 -9.87 -9.58
CA ALA A 176 10.29 -9.05 -9.80
C ALA A 176 9.50 -9.56 -11.03
N LEU A 177 8.16 -9.46 -10.98
CA LEU A 177 7.26 -9.87 -12.05
C LEU A 177 6.49 -8.67 -12.60
N VAL A 178 6.73 -8.37 -13.87
CA VAL A 178 5.97 -7.39 -14.67
C VAL A 178 4.94 -8.13 -15.52
N VAL A 179 3.69 -7.68 -15.44
CA VAL A 179 2.57 -8.26 -16.20
C VAL A 179 2.05 -7.23 -17.20
N GLY A 180 2.26 -7.48 -18.49
CA GLY A 180 1.61 -6.76 -19.57
C GLY A 180 0.14 -7.19 -19.71
N ILE A 181 -0.79 -6.24 -19.70
CA ILE A 181 -2.22 -6.52 -19.84
C ILE A 181 -2.79 -5.84 -21.08
N ASN A 182 -3.48 -6.61 -21.93
CA ASN A 182 -4.12 -6.09 -23.14
C ASN A 182 -5.24 -5.10 -22.81
N SER A 183 -5.29 -3.96 -23.49
CA SER A 183 -6.40 -3.01 -23.42
C SER A 183 -7.73 -3.66 -23.84
N ASP A 184 -8.86 -3.02 -23.54
CA ASP A 184 -10.17 -3.54 -23.93
C ASP A 184 -10.31 -3.63 -25.45
N ALA A 185 -9.73 -2.69 -26.19
CA ALA A 185 -9.72 -2.70 -27.65
C ALA A 185 -8.94 -3.91 -28.19
N SER A 186 -7.74 -4.15 -27.65
CA SER A 186 -6.91 -5.30 -28.03
C SER A 186 -7.61 -6.64 -27.71
N VAL A 187 -8.27 -6.74 -26.54
CA VAL A 187 -9.03 -7.95 -26.17
C VAL A 187 -10.20 -8.21 -27.13
N ARG A 188 -10.94 -7.15 -27.56
CA ARG A 188 -12.01 -7.29 -28.57
C ARG A 188 -11.47 -7.84 -29.89
N CYS A 189 -10.35 -7.31 -30.36
CA CYS A 189 -9.73 -7.80 -31.59
C CYS A 189 -9.30 -9.28 -31.46
N LEU A 190 -8.80 -9.70 -30.31
CA LEU A 190 -8.30 -11.06 -30.10
C LEU A 190 -9.39 -12.10 -29.82
N LYS A 191 -10.47 -11.71 -29.11
CA LYS A 191 -11.49 -12.64 -28.58
C LYS A 191 -12.91 -12.39 -29.02
N GLY A 192 -13.16 -11.33 -29.82
CA GLY A 192 -14.46 -10.95 -30.34
C GLY A 192 -15.14 -9.82 -29.57
N GLU A 193 -16.18 -9.24 -30.19
CA GLU A 193 -16.84 -8.01 -29.75
C GLU A 193 -17.51 -8.09 -28.36
N GLU A 194 -17.87 -9.28 -27.90
CA GLU A 194 -18.46 -9.51 -26.57
C GLU A 194 -17.43 -9.57 -25.44
N ARG A 195 -16.16 -9.31 -25.76
CA ARG A 195 -15.03 -9.33 -24.81
C ARG A 195 -14.35 -7.97 -24.74
N PRO A 196 -13.72 -7.62 -23.59
CA PRO A 196 -13.63 -8.41 -22.33
C PRO A 196 -14.93 -8.35 -21.53
N PHE A 197 -15.13 -9.27 -20.59
CA PHE A 197 -16.21 -9.20 -19.60
C PHE A 197 -15.92 -8.17 -18.51
N ASN A 198 -14.67 -8.12 -18.06
CA ASN A 198 -14.21 -7.16 -17.07
C ASN A 198 -13.42 -6.05 -17.77
N LYS A 199 -13.70 -4.79 -17.40
CA LYS A 199 -12.98 -3.63 -17.94
C LYS A 199 -11.51 -3.64 -17.54
N LEU A 200 -10.69 -2.92 -18.29
CA LEU A 200 -9.24 -2.84 -18.08
C LEU A 200 -8.89 -2.47 -16.63
N ASP A 201 -9.55 -1.47 -16.06
CA ASP A 201 -9.29 -1.00 -14.70
C ASP A 201 -9.52 -2.12 -13.66
N ASP A 202 -10.68 -2.80 -13.74
CA ASP A 202 -10.99 -3.93 -12.85
C ASP A 202 -9.97 -5.07 -12.99
N ARG A 203 -9.56 -5.36 -14.23
CA ARG A 203 -8.55 -6.40 -14.51
C ARG A 203 -7.17 -6.03 -13.95
N CYS A 204 -6.80 -4.78 -14.06
CA CYS A 204 -5.56 -4.24 -13.48
C CYS A 204 -5.57 -4.32 -11.96
N GLU A 205 -6.67 -3.90 -11.31
CA GLU A 205 -6.81 -3.95 -9.85
C GLU A 205 -6.69 -5.39 -9.33
N VAL A 206 -7.37 -6.35 -9.94
CA VAL A 206 -7.32 -7.74 -9.52
C VAL A 206 -5.91 -8.33 -9.69
N LEU A 207 -5.20 -8.02 -10.80
CA LEU A 207 -3.82 -8.44 -10.99
C LEU A 207 -2.87 -7.80 -9.98
N ALA A 208 -3.01 -6.51 -9.73
CA ALA A 208 -2.18 -5.79 -8.79
C ALA A 208 -2.38 -6.26 -7.33
N ALA A 209 -3.57 -6.78 -7.00
CA ALA A 209 -3.86 -7.38 -5.71
C ALA A 209 -3.19 -8.76 -5.51
N ILE A 210 -2.72 -9.40 -6.58
CA ILE A 210 -1.97 -10.66 -6.47
C ILE A 210 -0.57 -10.39 -5.93
N GLU A 211 -0.23 -11.00 -4.81
CA GLU A 211 1.02 -10.77 -4.08
C GLU A 211 2.28 -10.90 -4.95
N CYS A 212 2.32 -11.91 -5.82
CA CYS A 212 3.47 -12.20 -6.67
C CYS A 212 3.64 -11.27 -7.88
N VAL A 213 2.71 -10.33 -8.12
CA VAL A 213 2.79 -9.34 -9.20
C VAL A 213 3.37 -8.04 -8.64
N ASP A 214 4.45 -7.54 -9.24
CA ASP A 214 5.14 -6.34 -8.81
C ASP A 214 4.75 -5.11 -9.65
N LEU A 215 4.42 -5.31 -10.95
CA LEU A 215 3.99 -4.23 -11.84
C LEU A 215 2.96 -4.74 -12.86
N VAL A 216 1.91 -3.96 -13.11
CA VAL A 216 0.90 -4.19 -14.15
C VAL A 216 0.98 -3.05 -15.14
N VAL A 217 1.19 -3.38 -16.42
CA VAL A 217 1.37 -2.39 -17.49
C VAL A 217 0.34 -2.63 -18.59
N PRO A 218 -0.67 -1.75 -18.73
CA PRO A 218 -1.58 -1.79 -19.86
C PRO A 218 -0.86 -1.51 -21.18
N PHE A 219 -1.27 -2.21 -22.25
CA PHE A 219 -0.79 -1.93 -23.60
C PHE A 219 -1.92 -2.14 -24.62
N SER A 220 -1.87 -1.38 -25.70
CA SER A 220 -2.93 -1.35 -26.73
C SER A 220 -2.50 -1.92 -28.08
N GLU A 221 -1.20 -2.21 -28.24
CA GLU A 221 -0.63 -2.75 -29.45
C GLU A 221 -1.12 -4.19 -29.71
N ASP A 222 -1.09 -4.61 -30.97
CA ASP A 222 -1.51 -5.97 -31.39
C ASP A 222 -0.63 -7.06 -30.76
N THR A 223 0.63 -6.72 -30.46
CA THR A 223 1.60 -7.62 -29.83
C THR A 223 2.32 -6.91 -28.68
N PRO A 224 2.78 -7.63 -27.66
CA PRO A 224 3.52 -7.04 -26.54
C PRO A 224 4.97 -6.71 -26.88
N GLU A 225 5.38 -6.74 -28.15
CA GLU A 225 6.78 -6.64 -28.57
C GLU A 225 7.44 -5.33 -28.12
N GLU A 226 6.76 -4.20 -28.28
CA GLU A 226 7.26 -2.89 -27.86
C GLU A 226 7.40 -2.81 -26.34
N LEU A 227 6.37 -3.28 -25.61
CA LEU A 227 6.41 -3.33 -24.16
C LEU A 227 7.53 -4.25 -23.64
N ILE A 228 7.75 -5.41 -24.27
CA ILE A 228 8.85 -6.31 -23.94
C ILE A 228 10.20 -5.62 -24.20
N ARG A 229 10.34 -4.91 -25.32
CA ARG A 229 11.57 -4.19 -25.67
C ARG A 229 11.87 -3.09 -24.65
N ASN A 230 10.85 -2.33 -24.25
CA ASN A 230 10.98 -1.25 -23.27
C ASN A 230 11.21 -1.79 -21.85
N THR A 231 10.57 -2.92 -21.50
CA THR A 231 10.79 -3.62 -20.23
C THR A 231 12.16 -4.29 -20.19
N CYS A 232 12.69 -4.78 -21.30
CA CYS A 232 13.97 -5.48 -21.41
C CYS A 232 14.16 -6.55 -20.30
N PRO A 233 13.25 -7.52 -20.16
CA PRO A 233 13.27 -8.48 -19.07
C PRO A 233 14.40 -9.50 -19.22
N ASP A 234 14.87 -10.05 -18.08
CA ASP A 234 15.83 -11.17 -18.06
C ASP A 234 15.17 -12.51 -18.39
N VAL A 235 13.88 -12.64 -18.08
CA VAL A 235 13.08 -13.84 -18.34
C VAL A 235 11.73 -13.45 -18.94
N LEU A 236 11.41 -14.06 -20.06
CA LEU A 236 10.09 -13.99 -20.69
C LEU A 236 9.36 -15.30 -20.47
N VAL A 237 8.18 -15.24 -19.85
CA VAL A 237 7.33 -16.39 -19.57
C VAL A 237 6.07 -16.31 -20.43
N LYS A 238 5.71 -17.44 -21.05
CA LYS A 238 4.49 -17.55 -21.86
C LYS A 238 3.84 -18.91 -21.70
#